data_c3ba91b8fa5ae89d55539b0f77eef49b
#
_entry.id   c3ba91b8fa5ae89d55539b0f77eef49b
#
_cell.length_a   1.000
_cell.length_b   1.000
_cell.length_c   1.000
_cell.angle_alpha   90.00
_cell.angle_beta   90.00
_cell.angle_gamma   90.00
#
_symmetry.space_group_name_H-M   'P 1'
#
loop_
_entity.id
_entity.type
_entity.pdbx_description
1 polymer ?
#
loop_
_entity_poly.entity_id
_entity_poly.type
_entity_poly.pdbx_seq_one_letter_code
_entity_poly.pdbx_strand_id
1 'polypeptide(L)'
;MADQTVSKISIRPEIACGLDASQIRDVIQTAFAAKSHLDHQEAEIVDSLRKSGALSISLLAFLHEEHRDTMIGHVAASPILINGVKRGWYGLGPVSVRPAHQGQGIGSALVEGSLKALQGLGAAGCVVAGSPKYYQRFSFEHDPAMTFEGAPAKSFQRIILNGPAVDGEITYHDAFKVS
;
A
#
# COMPACT_ATOMS: atom_id res chain seq x y z
N MET A 1 -30.37 12.63 25.73
CA MET A 1 -29.07 11.98 25.79
C MET A 1 -28.75 11.54 24.37
N ALA A 2 -27.83 12.23 23.70
CA ALA A 2 -27.39 11.80 22.37
C ALA A 2 -26.53 10.54 22.54
N ASP A 3 -27.02 9.44 22.00
CA ASP A 3 -26.26 8.20 21.86
C ASP A 3 -25.05 8.51 20.96
N GLN A 4 -23.86 8.54 21.56
CA GLN A 4 -22.63 8.64 20.79
C GLN A 4 -22.37 7.26 20.18
N THR A 5 -22.94 7.03 19.01
CA THR A 5 -22.59 5.87 18.18
C THR A 5 -21.10 5.94 17.90
N VAL A 6 -20.31 5.15 18.63
CA VAL A 6 -18.86 5.07 18.42
C VAL A 6 -18.64 4.38 17.10
N SER A 7 -18.36 5.15 16.06
CA SER A 7 -17.98 4.63 14.75
C SER A 7 -16.73 3.78 14.91
N LYS A 8 -16.83 2.49 14.64
CA LYS A 8 -15.74 1.52 14.78
C LYS A 8 -15.03 1.33 13.44
N ILE A 9 -13.72 1.44 13.44
CA ILE A 9 -12.89 1.14 12.27
C ILE A 9 -12.31 -0.26 12.42
N SER A 10 -12.36 -1.05 11.34
CA SER A 10 -11.68 -2.34 11.25
C SER A 10 -10.81 -2.43 10.00
N ILE A 11 -9.78 -3.29 10.06
CA ILE A 11 -8.94 -3.63 8.91
C ILE A 11 -9.03 -5.13 8.69
N ARG A 12 -9.26 -5.52 7.42
CA ARG A 12 -9.27 -6.93 7.02
C ARG A 12 -8.61 -7.12 5.66
N PRO A 13 -8.16 -8.34 5.34
CA PRO A 13 -7.75 -8.69 3.99
C PRO A 13 -8.91 -8.57 2.98
N GLU A 14 -8.57 -8.34 1.71
CA GLU A 14 -9.48 -8.46 0.59
C GLU A 14 -9.99 -9.91 0.48
N ILE A 15 -11.28 -10.06 0.22
CA ILE A 15 -11.89 -11.37 -0.04
C ILE A 15 -11.97 -11.54 -1.56
N ALA A 16 -11.46 -12.65 -2.07
CA ALA A 16 -11.33 -12.94 -3.50
C ALA A 16 -12.67 -13.19 -4.24
N CYS A 17 -13.79 -12.71 -3.71
CA CYS A 17 -15.13 -12.91 -4.29
C CYS A 17 -15.54 -11.82 -5.30
N GLY A 18 -14.66 -10.88 -5.64
CA GLY A 18 -14.92 -9.81 -6.60
C GLY A 18 -15.76 -8.63 -6.07
N LEU A 19 -16.45 -8.78 -4.94
CA LEU A 19 -17.25 -7.70 -4.35
C LEU A 19 -16.40 -6.53 -3.84
N ASP A 20 -15.21 -6.82 -3.33
CA ASP A 20 -14.29 -5.80 -2.83
C ASP A 20 -13.63 -5.00 -3.97
N ALA A 21 -13.40 -5.62 -5.14
CA ALA A 21 -12.60 -5.01 -6.21
C ALA A 21 -13.17 -3.68 -6.73
N SER A 22 -14.49 -3.57 -6.91
CA SER A 22 -15.13 -2.33 -7.35
C SER A 22 -15.05 -1.23 -6.29
N GLN A 23 -15.20 -1.57 -5.02
CA GLN A 23 -15.08 -0.63 -3.90
C GLN A 23 -13.63 -0.18 -3.71
N ILE A 24 -12.65 -1.09 -3.90
CA ILE A 24 -11.21 -0.76 -3.89
C ILE A 24 -10.91 0.26 -4.97
N ARG A 25 -11.38 0.04 -6.21
CA ARG A 25 -11.21 0.96 -7.32
C ARG A 25 -11.76 2.36 -6.98
N ASP A 26 -12.97 2.43 -6.45
CA ASP A 26 -13.61 3.68 -6.05
C ASP A 26 -12.84 4.41 -4.93
N VAL A 27 -12.37 3.69 -3.90
CA VAL A 27 -11.53 4.26 -2.84
C VAL A 27 -10.24 4.84 -3.39
N ILE A 28 -9.55 4.10 -4.27
CA ILE A 28 -8.29 4.56 -4.87
C ILE A 28 -8.54 5.80 -5.72
N GLN A 29 -9.49 5.77 -6.66
CA GLN A 29 -9.82 6.89 -7.52
C GLN A 29 -10.20 8.13 -6.72
N THR A 30 -11.02 7.98 -5.68
CA THR A 30 -11.42 9.10 -4.80
C THR A 30 -10.23 9.67 -4.03
N ALA A 31 -9.34 8.81 -3.52
CA ALA A 31 -8.17 9.24 -2.75
C ALA A 31 -7.15 10.03 -3.60
N PHE A 32 -7.03 9.69 -4.87
CA PHE A 32 -6.06 10.32 -5.78
C PHE A 32 -6.67 11.41 -6.66
N ALA A 33 -7.97 11.59 -6.71
CA ALA A 33 -8.67 12.55 -7.58
C ALA A 33 -8.16 14.01 -7.45
N ALA A 34 -7.73 14.42 -6.26
CA ALA A 34 -7.21 15.77 -6.00
C ALA A 34 -5.72 15.94 -6.30
N LYS A 35 -5.00 14.87 -6.66
CA LYS A 35 -3.55 14.90 -6.93
C LYS A 35 -3.30 15.14 -8.41
N SER A 36 -3.17 16.39 -8.82
CA SER A 36 -3.01 16.83 -10.21
C SER A 36 -1.74 16.34 -10.93
N HIS A 37 -0.84 15.64 -10.25
CA HIS A 37 0.46 15.23 -10.79
C HIS A 37 0.59 13.72 -11.00
N LEU A 38 -0.49 12.96 -10.83
CA LEU A 38 -0.51 11.52 -11.00
C LEU A 38 -1.42 11.17 -12.19
N ASP A 39 -1.00 10.18 -12.95
CA ASP A 39 -1.74 9.71 -14.14
C ASP A 39 -3.04 8.96 -13.78
N HIS A 40 -3.40 8.95 -12.49
CA HIS A 40 -4.60 8.29 -11.95
C HIS A 40 -4.71 6.80 -12.31
N GLN A 41 -3.57 6.14 -12.43
CA GLN A 41 -3.45 4.74 -12.85
C GLN A 41 -3.35 3.77 -11.66
N GLU A 42 -3.43 4.26 -10.43
CA GLU A 42 -3.24 3.45 -9.23
C GLU A 42 -4.28 2.32 -9.12
N ALA A 43 -5.50 2.57 -9.57
CA ALA A 43 -6.54 1.54 -9.57
C ALA A 43 -6.27 0.46 -10.62
N GLU A 44 -5.80 0.83 -11.80
CA GLU A 44 -5.39 -0.08 -12.87
C GLU A 44 -4.20 -0.94 -12.45
N ILE A 45 -3.24 -0.37 -11.73
CA ILE A 45 -2.10 -1.10 -11.16
C ILE A 45 -2.60 -2.22 -10.24
N VAL A 46 -3.48 -1.91 -9.30
CA VAL A 46 -4.02 -2.91 -8.36
C VAL A 46 -4.81 -3.99 -9.08
N ASP A 47 -5.62 -3.64 -10.07
CA ASP A 47 -6.37 -4.61 -10.87
C ASP A 47 -5.44 -5.52 -11.69
N SER A 48 -4.37 -4.96 -12.26
CA SER A 48 -3.33 -5.73 -12.98
C SER A 48 -2.58 -6.68 -12.06
N LEU A 49 -2.19 -6.22 -10.88
CA LEU A 49 -1.55 -7.06 -9.85
C LEU A 49 -2.46 -8.21 -9.43
N ARG A 50 -3.76 -7.94 -9.25
CA ARG A 50 -4.75 -8.97 -8.90
C ARG A 50 -4.88 -10.00 -10.02
N LYS A 51 -5.04 -9.56 -11.27
CA LYS A 51 -5.17 -10.43 -12.44
C LYS A 51 -3.94 -11.31 -12.70
N SER A 52 -2.75 -10.79 -12.45
CA SER A 52 -1.50 -11.53 -12.61
C SER A 52 -1.15 -12.43 -11.42
N GLY A 53 -1.92 -12.39 -10.33
CA GLY A 53 -1.61 -13.12 -9.09
C GLY A 53 -0.42 -12.54 -8.29
N ALA A 54 0.01 -11.31 -8.62
CA ALA A 54 1.11 -10.64 -7.95
C ALA A 54 0.68 -9.75 -6.76
N LEU A 55 -0.63 -9.57 -6.54
CA LEU A 55 -1.16 -8.83 -5.40
C LEU A 55 -0.99 -9.68 -4.13
N SER A 56 0.14 -9.52 -3.44
CA SER A 56 0.48 -10.34 -2.26
C SER A 56 -0.20 -9.88 -1.00
N ILE A 57 -0.37 -8.58 -0.83
CA ILE A 57 -1.10 -7.96 0.28
C ILE A 57 -2.15 -7.03 -0.33
N SER A 58 -3.37 -7.15 0.14
CA SER A 58 -4.46 -6.21 -0.10
C SER A 58 -5.27 -6.11 1.19
N LEU A 59 -5.15 -4.99 1.90
CA LEU A 59 -5.88 -4.72 3.14
C LEU A 59 -6.87 -3.58 2.95
N LEU A 60 -8.04 -3.75 3.55
CA LEU A 60 -9.17 -2.84 3.47
C LEU A 60 -9.47 -2.27 4.85
N ALA A 61 -9.72 -0.96 4.91
CA ALA A 61 -10.22 -0.30 6.11
C ALA A 61 -11.71 0.00 5.95
N PHE A 62 -12.51 -0.43 6.92
CA PHE A 62 -13.96 -0.20 6.97
C PHE A 62 -14.33 0.68 8.15
N LEU A 63 -15.24 1.60 7.91
CA LEU A 63 -15.98 2.32 8.92
C LEU A 63 -17.32 1.60 9.13
N HIS A 64 -17.57 1.18 10.37
CA HIS A 64 -18.82 0.54 10.77
C HIS A 64 -19.75 1.56 11.41
N GLU A 65 -20.89 1.75 10.81
CA GLU A 65 -21.99 2.57 11.29
C GLU A 65 -23.21 1.68 11.58
N GLU A 66 -24.19 2.18 12.29
CA GLU A 66 -25.33 1.37 12.78
C GLU A 66 -26.04 0.56 11.69
N HIS A 67 -26.10 1.09 10.45
CA HIS A 67 -26.81 0.45 9.34
C HIS A 67 -25.94 0.26 8.09
N ARG A 68 -24.64 0.54 8.14
CA ARG A 68 -23.79 0.54 6.96
C ARG A 68 -22.32 0.36 7.28
N ASP A 69 -21.67 -0.53 6.53
CA ASP A 69 -20.23 -0.64 6.46
C ASP A 69 -19.72 0.10 5.22
N THR A 70 -18.82 1.04 5.39
CA THR A 70 -18.25 1.84 4.31
C THR A 70 -16.75 1.56 4.19
N MET A 71 -16.28 1.15 3.02
CA MET A 71 -14.84 1.04 2.75
C MET A 71 -14.24 2.45 2.63
N ILE A 72 -13.29 2.76 3.50
CA ILE A 72 -12.68 4.09 3.62
C ILE A 72 -11.19 4.12 3.30
N GLY A 73 -10.53 2.97 3.17
CA GLY A 73 -9.12 2.89 2.83
C GLY A 73 -8.71 1.54 2.26
N HIS A 74 -7.58 1.56 1.53
CA HIS A 74 -6.97 0.38 0.91
C HIS A 74 -5.46 0.54 0.86
N VAL A 75 -4.74 -0.58 0.96
CA VAL A 75 -3.31 -0.66 0.70
C VAL A 75 -2.99 -1.96 -0.03
N ALA A 76 -2.07 -1.87 -0.98
CA ALA A 76 -1.54 -3.01 -1.71
C ALA A 76 -0.05 -3.22 -1.44
N ALA A 77 0.43 -4.46 -1.60
CA ALA A 77 1.85 -4.75 -1.77
C ALA A 77 2.04 -5.91 -2.75
N SER A 78 3.13 -5.83 -3.50
CA SER A 78 3.48 -6.80 -4.53
C SER A 78 4.99 -7.11 -4.52
N PRO A 79 5.42 -8.28 -5.01
CA PRO A 79 6.84 -8.61 -5.09
C PRO A 79 7.59 -7.63 -6.00
N ILE A 80 8.82 -7.34 -5.64
CA ILE A 80 9.79 -6.61 -6.47
C ILE A 80 10.99 -7.49 -6.78
N LEU A 81 11.75 -7.05 -7.78
CA LEU A 81 13.06 -7.63 -8.11
C LEU A 81 14.17 -6.69 -7.64
N ILE A 82 15.29 -7.25 -7.22
CA ILE A 82 16.54 -6.54 -6.93
C ILE A 82 17.59 -7.07 -7.88
N ASN A 83 18.14 -6.23 -8.76
CA ASN A 83 19.03 -6.62 -9.85
C ASN A 83 18.43 -7.76 -10.70
N GLY A 84 17.11 -7.67 -11.00
CA GLY A 84 16.39 -8.67 -11.79
C GLY A 84 16.06 -9.97 -11.06
N VAL A 85 16.37 -10.13 -9.78
CA VAL A 85 16.20 -11.36 -9.01
C VAL A 85 15.18 -11.20 -7.89
N LYS A 86 14.31 -12.19 -7.68
CA LYS A 86 13.41 -12.27 -6.53
C LYS A 86 14.22 -12.54 -5.26
N ARG A 87 14.11 -11.68 -4.26
CA ARG A 87 14.81 -11.79 -2.98
C ARG A 87 13.88 -11.71 -1.75
N GLY A 88 12.58 -11.97 -1.94
CA GLY A 88 11.60 -11.88 -0.86
C GLY A 88 11.29 -10.44 -0.42
N TRP A 89 11.53 -9.47 -1.30
CA TRP A 89 11.22 -8.07 -1.08
C TRP A 89 9.94 -7.66 -1.78
N TYR A 90 9.25 -6.68 -1.19
CA TYR A 90 7.94 -6.21 -1.66
C TYR A 90 7.93 -4.69 -1.79
N GLY A 91 7.17 -4.19 -2.75
CA GLY A 91 6.84 -2.78 -2.87
C GLY A 91 5.48 -2.51 -2.25
N LEU A 92 5.42 -1.53 -1.35
CA LEU A 92 4.19 -1.07 -0.71
C LEU A 92 3.58 0.06 -1.53
N GLY A 93 2.33 -0.14 -1.95
CA GLY A 93 1.55 0.87 -2.66
C GLY A 93 0.62 0.30 -3.72
N PRO A 94 -0.42 1.07 -4.08
CA PRO A 94 -0.78 2.36 -3.49
C PRO A 94 -1.34 2.24 -2.06
N VAL A 95 -1.21 3.33 -1.27
CA VAL A 95 -1.89 3.51 0.02
C VAL A 95 -2.95 4.59 -0.17
N SER A 96 -4.20 4.25 0.04
CA SER A 96 -5.35 5.10 -0.28
C SER A 96 -6.27 5.23 0.92
N VAL A 97 -6.68 6.46 1.24
CA VAL A 97 -7.71 6.76 2.25
C VAL A 97 -8.61 7.83 1.67
N ARG A 98 -9.93 7.63 1.75
CA ARG A 98 -10.90 8.63 1.30
C ARG A 98 -10.62 9.99 1.95
N PRO A 99 -10.69 11.10 1.19
CA PRO A 99 -10.34 12.44 1.70
C PRO A 99 -11.01 12.80 3.02
N ALA A 100 -12.30 12.48 3.18
CA ALA A 100 -13.06 12.76 4.40
C ALA A 100 -12.55 12.02 5.65
N HIS A 101 -11.71 10.99 5.48
CA HIS A 101 -11.20 10.13 6.56
C HIS A 101 -9.67 10.22 6.71
N GLN A 102 -9.01 11.09 5.95
CA GLN A 102 -7.57 11.33 6.09
C GLN A 102 -7.25 12.05 7.42
N GLY A 103 -6.00 11.92 7.87
CA GLY A 103 -5.56 12.55 9.14
C GLY A 103 -6.06 11.85 10.42
N GLN A 104 -6.77 10.73 10.31
CA GLN A 104 -7.36 9.98 11.43
C GLN A 104 -6.61 8.68 11.76
N GLY A 105 -5.39 8.50 11.27
CA GLY A 105 -4.57 7.32 11.53
C GLY A 105 -4.86 6.09 10.66
N ILE A 106 -5.86 6.13 9.77
CA ILE A 106 -6.27 4.98 8.95
C ILE A 106 -5.14 4.52 8.03
N GLY A 107 -4.49 5.47 7.34
CA GLY A 107 -3.33 5.15 6.50
C GLY A 107 -2.19 4.50 7.29
N SER A 108 -1.94 4.98 8.51
CA SER A 108 -0.92 4.38 9.40
C SER A 108 -1.28 2.95 9.78
N ALA A 109 -2.51 2.71 10.17
CA ALA A 109 -2.98 1.36 10.52
C ALA A 109 -2.92 0.39 9.32
N LEU A 110 -3.21 0.86 8.10
CA LEU A 110 -3.05 0.08 6.86
C LEU A 110 -1.59 -0.28 6.58
N VAL A 111 -0.66 0.68 6.73
CA VAL A 111 0.78 0.44 6.55
C VAL A 111 1.30 -0.56 7.59
N GLU A 112 1.00 -0.35 8.87
CA GLU A 112 1.40 -1.26 9.95
C GLU A 112 0.85 -2.66 9.76
N GLY A 113 -0.44 -2.78 9.38
CA GLY A 113 -1.07 -4.05 9.05
C GLY A 113 -0.39 -4.76 7.88
N SER A 114 0.02 -4.01 6.84
CA SER A 114 0.76 -4.56 5.70
C SER A 114 2.14 -5.06 6.08
N LEU A 115 2.89 -4.32 6.87
CA LEU A 115 4.21 -4.75 7.36
C LEU A 115 4.10 -6.01 8.20
N LYS A 116 3.11 -6.10 9.08
CA LYS A 116 2.82 -7.30 9.87
C LYS A 116 2.45 -8.50 8.99
N ALA A 117 1.63 -8.29 7.97
CA ALA A 117 1.25 -9.34 7.02
C ALA A 117 2.47 -9.82 6.21
N LEU A 118 3.33 -8.90 5.75
CA LEU A 118 4.58 -9.23 5.05
C LEU A 118 5.54 -10.02 5.94
N GLN A 119 5.67 -9.66 7.22
CA GLN A 119 6.45 -10.45 8.19
C GLN A 119 5.88 -11.86 8.34
N GLY A 120 4.56 -12.01 8.37
CA GLY A 120 3.89 -13.31 8.40
C GLY A 120 4.14 -14.17 7.16
N LEU A 121 4.41 -13.54 6.00
CA LEU A 121 4.83 -14.23 4.77
C LEU A 121 6.32 -14.56 4.73
N GLY A 122 7.10 -14.17 5.74
CA GLY A 122 8.55 -14.33 5.76
C GLY A 122 9.29 -13.36 4.83
N ALA A 123 8.71 -12.21 4.53
CA ALA A 123 9.33 -11.19 3.68
C ALA A 123 10.67 -10.73 4.24
N ALA A 124 11.69 -10.59 3.37
CA ALA A 124 13.00 -10.07 3.76
C ALA A 124 12.97 -8.55 3.98
N GLY A 125 12.15 -7.83 3.22
CA GLY A 125 12.01 -6.39 3.37
C GLY A 125 10.92 -5.80 2.51
N CYS A 126 10.73 -4.49 2.66
CA CYS A 126 9.74 -3.73 1.94
C CYS A 126 10.33 -2.38 1.50
N VAL A 127 9.94 -1.93 0.31
CA VAL A 127 10.27 -0.60 -0.22
C VAL A 127 9.02 0.21 -0.41
N VAL A 128 9.17 1.53 -0.39
CA VAL A 128 8.09 2.48 -0.66
C VAL A 128 8.63 3.73 -1.34
N ALA A 129 7.87 4.26 -2.28
CA ALA A 129 8.10 5.58 -2.86
C ALA A 129 7.06 6.57 -2.27
N GLY A 130 7.51 7.55 -1.50
CA GLY A 130 6.60 8.49 -0.86
C GLY A 130 7.29 9.48 0.08
N SER A 131 6.51 10.22 0.84
CA SER A 131 7.01 11.25 1.76
C SER A 131 7.87 10.64 2.88
N PRO A 132 9.16 10.99 2.99
CA PRO A 132 10.02 10.51 4.08
C PRO A 132 9.44 10.85 5.45
N LYS A 133 8.91 12.05 5.62
CA LYS A 133 8.25 12.49 6.86
C LYS A 133 7.10 11.57 7.28
N TYR A 134 6.40 10.98 6.31
CA TYR A 134 5.31 10.06 6.61
C TYR A 134 5.83 8.66 6.93
N TYR A 135 6.73 8.10 6.10
CA TYR A 135 7.12 6.70 6.19
C TYR A 135 8.20 6.41 7.25
N GLN A 136 9.00 7.40 7.65
CA GLN A 136 9.99 7.24 8.73
C GLN A 136 9.37 6.79 10.06
N ARG A 137 8.09 7.10 10.32
CA ARG A 137 7.37 6.66 11.54
C ARG A 137 7.20 5.13 11.62
N PHE A 138 7.30 4.45 10.49
CA PHE A 138 7.25 2.99 10.38
C PHE A 138 8.64 2.38 10.21
N SER A 139 9.70 3.14 10.51
CA SER A 139 11.10 2.74 10.35
C SER A 139 11.56 2.55 8.91
N PHE A 140 10.85 3.10 7.93
CA PHE A 140 11.40 3.22 6.59
C PHE A 140 12.51 4.28 6.57
N GLU A 141 13.59 3.99 5.88
CA GLU A 141 14.73 4.88 5.73
C GLU A 141 15.23 4.90 4.27
N HIS A 142 15.81 6.02 3.87
CA HIS A 142 16.50 6.11 2.60
C HIS A 142 17.82 5.34 2.69
N ASP A 143 18.06 4.45 1.72
CA ASP A 143 19.30 3.73 1.57
C ASP A 143 19.86 3.98 0.16
N PRO A 144 20.99 4.69 0.03
CA PRO A 144 21.57 4.97 -1.30
C PRO A 144 22.06 3.73 -2.03
N ALA A 145 22.21 2.60 -1.32
CA ALA A 145 22.59 1.31 -1.94
C ALA A 145 21.40 0.65 -2.67
N MET A 146 20.17 1.08 -2.40
CA MET A 146 18.97 0.64 -3.14
C MET A 146 18.48 1.77 -4.03
N THR A 147 18.43 1.54 -5.33
CA THR A 147 18.05 2.55 -6.32
C THR A 147 16.77 2.20 -7.05
N PHE A 148 15.98 3.21 -7.40
CA PHE A 148 14.78 3.08 -8.20
C PHE A 148 14.62 4.32 -9.08
N GLU A 149 14.64 4.16 -10.41
CA GLU A 149 14.54 5.27 -11.36
C GLU A 149 13.16 5.95 -11.38
N GLY A 150 12.13 5.23 -10.95
CA GLY A 150 10.74 5.70 -10.98
C GLY A 150 10.35 6.72 -9.90
N ALA A 151 11.27 7.12 -9.01
CA ALA A 151 11.02 8.10 -7.96
C ALA A 151 12.27 8.91 -7.60
N PRO A 152 12.11 10.15 -7.09
CA PRO A 152 13.23 10.91 -6.52
C PRO A 152 13.92 10.09 -5.43
N ALA A 153 15.27 10.04 -5.43
CA ALA A 153 16.05 9.21 -4.53
C ALA A 153 15.66 9.35 -3.05
N LYS A 154 15.45 10.59 -2.57
CA LYS A 154 15.06 10.84 -1.18
C LYS A 154 13.65 10.36 -0.84
N SER A 155 12.79 10.17 -1.84
CA SER A 155 11.43 9.67 -1.65
C SER A 155 11.37 8.13 -1.67
N PHE A 156 12.43 7.48 -2.13
CA PHE A 156 12.53 6.03 -2.15
C PHE A 156 13.18 5.54 -0.86
N GLN A 157 12.49 4.68 -0.14
CA GLN A 157 12.84 4.23 1.20
C GLN A 157 12.63 2.74 1.34
N ARG A 158 13.34 2.12 2.27
CA ARG A 158 13.24 0.69 2.56
C ARG A 158 13.13 0.42 4.04
N ILE A 159 12.61 -0.75 4.40
CA ILE A 159 12.68 -1.36 5.71
C ILE A 159 13.13 -2.82 5.57
N ILE A 160 14.07 -3.25 6.39
CA ILE A 160 14.45 -4.67 6.51
C ILE A 160 13.51 -5.32 7.51
N LEU A 161 12.84 -6.41 7.10
CA LEU A 161 11.93 -7.17 7.96
C LEU A 161 12.59 -8.43 8.49
N ASN A 162 13.44 -9.07 7.68
CA ASN A 162 14.15 -10.29 8.04
C ASN A 162 15.41 -10.45 7.19
N GLY A 163 16.53 -10.80 7.82
CA GLY A 163 17.80 -11.05 7.13
C GLY A 163 18.70 -9.83 6.98
N PRO A 164 19.74 -9.94 6.15
CA PRO A 164 20.70 -8.87 5.93
C PRO A 164 20.16 -7.75 5.04
N ALA A 165 20.82 -6.59 5.09
CA ALA A 165 20.65 -5.55 4.09
C ALA A 165 21.05 -6.08 2.70
N VAL A 166 20.36 -5.58 1.68
CA VAL A 166 20.65 -5.87 0.27
C VAL A 166 20.81 -4.56 -0.48
N ASP A 167 21.60 -4.59 -1.55
CA ASP A 167 21.85 -3.47 -2.44
C ASP A 167 21.44 -3.81 -3.87
N GLY A 168 21.15 -2.81 -4.66
CA GLY A 168 20.88 -2.95 -6.07
C GLY A 168 19.74 -2.10 -6.61
N GLU A 169 19.50 -2.26 -7.90
CA GLU A 169 18.42 -1.61 -8.61
C GLU A 169 17.09 -2.36 -8.41
N ILE A 170 16.07 -1.61 -8.06
CA ILE A 170 14.72 -2.12 -7.80
C ILE A 170 13.90 -2.06 -9.09
N THR A 171 13.25 -3.18 -9.40
CA THR A 171 12.24 -3.25 -10.46
C THR A 171 10.90 -3.69 -9.87
N TYR A 172 9.89 -2.85 -10.00
CA TYR A 172 8.51 -3.19 -9.67
C TYR A 172 7.90 -4.15 -10.71
N HIS A 173 6.81 -4.79 -10.36
CA HIS A 173 6.03 -5.63 -11.27
C HIS A 173 5.58 -4.83 -12.51
N ASP A 174 5.44 -5.51 -13.66
CA ASP A 174 5.04 -4.86 -14.93
C ASP A 174 3.68 -4.14 -14.86
N ALA A 175 2.84 -4.48 -13.91
CA ALA A 175 1.62 -3.73 -13.60
C ALA A 175 1.85 -2.24 -13.31
N PHE A 176 3.04 -1.83 -12.90
CA PHE A 176 3.41 -0.43 -12.67
C PHE A 176 3.87 0.30 -13.94
N LYS A 177 4.01 -0.41 -15.07
CA LYS A 177 4.36 0.15 -16.38
C LYS A 177 3.10 0.45 -17.19
N VAL A 178 2.09 1.05 -16.57
CA VAL A 178 0.84 1.39 -17.28
C VAL A 178 1.15 2.51 -18.26
N SER A 179 0.78 2.31 -19.52
CA SER A 179 0.98 3.28 -20.63
C SER A 179 -0.26 4.14 -20.80
#